data_fdcb25f39f248221d7fb750eeb49b419
#
_entry.id   fdcb25f39f248221d7fb750eeb49b419
#
_cell.length_a   1.000
_cell.length_b   1.000
_cell.length_c   1.000
_cell.angle_alpha   90.00
_cell.angle_beta   90.00
_cell.angle_gamma   90.00
#
_symmetry.space_group_name_H-M   'P 1'
#
loop_
_entity.id
_entity.type
_entity.pdbx_description
1 polymer ?
#
loop_
_entity_poly.entity_id
_entity_poly.type
_entity_poly.pdbx_seq_one_letter_code
_entity_poly.pdbx_strand_id
1 'polypeptide(L)'
;MSIISYAQNFEDVMLWRALEHVCDGFYIDVGAQDPYLHSVSLAFYQQGWRGVHVEPTQQYSDKLRSARPDELVLQVALGKEEGILTFFEFADTGLSTASAEIAEQHRSKGFNSKKTVVPVLTLDTVLTSQGDRDVHWLKVDVEGAEKDVLAGWKSSLVRPWVVVIEATQPLSATTTHEQWEHLILQKGYTFAYFDGLNRFYVSSAHSELIEKFRSPPNVFDSFALAADHHRCRMAVHETHKAREETRRSTCLVGQYSESTRRLESQLAERNGHIRQLEAARARLINDLLAVQNTCQELAQSMAAMRTSASWRLTAPMRWLSIQMRLLLIHGFQRRLTMAIIKLRGGEPPHTELSHANTPAAEYQTPTGNAGSNANPTPRTRQIYQILINAKNQE
;
A
#
# COMPACT_ATOMS: atom_id res chain seq x y z
N MET A 1 -38.46 -15.73 8.18
CA MET A 1 -38.22 -14.27 8.12
C MET A 1 -36.74 -14.05 7.89
N SER A 2 -36.36 -12.99 7.14
CA SER A 2 -34.93 -12.64 6.95
C SER A 2 -34.41 -11.96 8.21
N ILE A 3 -33.22 -12.38 8.70
CA ILE A 3 -32.54 -11.70 9.83
C ILE A 3 -31.31 -10.95 9.34
N ILE A 4 -30.87 -9.98 10.14
CA ILE A 4 -29.57 -9.34 9.97
C ILE A 4 -28.59 -10.06 10.91
N SER A 5 -27.49 -10.58 10.35
CA SER A 5 -26.44 -11.22 11.14
C SER A 5 -25.44 -10.18 11.64
N TYR A 6 -25.16 -10.23 12.93
CA TYR A 6 -24.18 -9.42 13.65
C TYR A 6 -23.04 -10.24 14.21
N ALA A 7 -23.26 -11.56 14.36
CA ALA A 7 -22.32 -12.47 15.00
C ALA A 7 -21.02 -12.62 14.23
N GLN A 8 -19.94 -12.95 14.94
CA GLN A 8 -18.60 -13.04 14.36
C GLN A 8 -18.49 -14.15 13.31
N ASN A 9 -19.09 -15.30 13.57
CA ASN A 9 -19.01 -16.50 12.72
C ASN A 9 -20.37 -17.06 12.34
N PHE A 10 -21.42 -16.19 12.26
CA PHE A 10 -22.80 -16.54 11.88
C PHE A 10 -23.52 -17.44 12.88
N GLU A 11 -23.15 -17.39 14.14
CA GLU A 11 -23.80 -18.14 15.22
C GLU A 11 -25.28 -17.80 15.30
N ASP A 12 -25.63 -16.53 15.12
CA ASP A 12 -26.99 -16.02 15.08
C ASP A 12 -27.80 -16.64 13.93
N VAL A 13 -27.20 -16.82 12.75
CA VAL A 13 -27.84 -17.47 11.59
C VAL A 13 -28.14 -18.94 11.87
N MET A 14 -27.16 -19.66 12.43
CA MET A 14 -27.30 -21.08 12.76
C MET A 14 -28.38 -21.31 13.83
N LEU A 15 -28.35 -20.48 14.87
CA LEU A 15 -29.36 -20.52 15.92
C LEU A 15 -30.75 -20.13 15.42
N TRP A 16 -30.83 -19.10 14.57
CA TRP A 16 -32.10 -18.68 13.99
C TRP A 16 -32.72 -19.77 13.10
N ARG A 17 -31.94 -20.40 12.24
CA ARG A 17 -32.39 -21.56 11.43
C ARG A 17 -33.04 -22.65 12.28
N ALA A 18 -32.50 -22.91 13.47
CA ALA A 18 -33.01 -23.93 14.35
C ALA A 18 -34.27 -23.46 15.11
N LEU A 19 -34.36 -22.18 15.46
CA LEU A 19 -35.27 -21.67 16.47
C LEU A 19 -36.28 -20.63 15.95
N GLU A 20 -36.29 -20.30 14.65
CA GLU A 20 -37.18 -19.29 14.02
C GLU A 20 -38.69 -19.56 14.22
N HIS A 21 -39.04 -20.80 14.55
CA HIS A 21 -40.41 -21.22 14.85
C HIS A 21 -40.86 -20.85 16.27
N VAL A 22 -39.96 -20.43 17.13
CA VAL A 22 -40.26 -20.05 18.53
C VAL A 22 -40.68 -18.59 18.57
N CYS A 23 -41.86 -18.34 19.09
CA CYS A 23 -42.33 -16.99 19.40
C CYS A 23 -41.90 -16.61 20.81
N ASP A 24 -41.51 -15.33 21.03
CA ASP A 24 -41.13 -14.79 22.34
C ASP A 24 -40.05 -15.63 23.06
N GLY A 25 -39.04 -16.08 22.33
CA GLY A 25 -37.98 -16.90 22.84
C GLY A 25 -37.12 -16.20 23.89
N PHE A 26 -36.35 -17.02 24.65
CA PHE A 26 -35.48 -16.51 25.71
C PHE A 26 -34.08 -17.12 25.60
N TYR A 27 -33.07 -16.31 25.95
CA TYR A 27 -31.66 -16.71 25.82
C TYR A 27 -30.82 -16.28 27.03
N ILE A 28 -29.63 -16.89 27.12
CA ILE A 28 -28.57 -16.49 28.04
C ILE A 28 -27.28 -16.34 27.23
N ASP A 29 -26.69 -15.14 27.28
CA ASP A 29 -25.47 -14.78 26.55
C ASP A 29 -24.35 -14.49 27.56
N VAL A 30 -23.43 -15.45 27.72
CA VAL A 30 -22.32 -15.37 28.67
C VAL A 30 -21.06 -14.95 27.94
N GLY A 31 -20.47 -13.82 28.37
CA GLY A 31 -19.43 -13.11 27.65
C GLY A 31 -20.01 -12.24 26.54
N ALA A 32 -21.14 -11.57 26.84
CA ALA A 32 -21.93 -10.85 25.83
C ALA A 32 -21.20 -9.65 25.17
N GLN A 33 -20.25 -9.06 25.87
CA GLN A 33 -19.39 -7.96 25.42
C GLN A 33 -20.15 -6.77 24.79
N ASP A 34 -19.88 -6.44 23.53
CA ASP A 34 -20.47 -5.27 22.85
C ASP A 34 -21.90 -5.60 22.35
N PRO A 35 -22.90 -4.74 22.63
CA PRO A 35 -24.29 -5.01 22.26
C PRO A 35 -24.54 -5.04 20.74
N TYR A 36 -23.61 -4.57 19.92
CA TYR A 36 -23.74 -4.44 18.46
C TYR A 36 -22.70 -5.25 17.70
N LEU A 37 -21.42 -5.11 18.09
CA LEU A 37 -20.31 -5.73 17.38
C LEU A 37 -20.16 -7.19 17.81
N HIS A 38 -20.22 -8.13 16.87
CA HIS A 38 -20.12 -9.58 17.10
C HIS A 38 -21.23 -10.14 18.01
N SER A 39 -22.31 -9.39 18.21
CA SER A 39 -23.38 -9.78 19.11
C SER A 39 -24.27 -10.86 18.49
N VAL A 40 -24.27 -12.05 19.07
CA VAL A 40 -25.17 -13.14 18.68
C VAL A 40 -26.61 -12.82 19.07
N SER A 41 -26.80 -12.19 20.23
CA SER A 41 -28.12 -11.89 20.80
C SER A 41 -28.85 -10.74 20.09
N LEU A 42 -28.15 -9.84 19.37
CA LEU A 42 -28.80 -8.69 18.74
C LEU A 42 -29.85 -9.08 17.71
N ALA A 43 -29.56 -10.07 16.87
CA ALA A 43 -30.50 -10.58 15.89
C ALA A 43 -31.80 -11.06 16.53
N PHE A 44 -31.71 -11.78 17.67
CA PHE A 44 -32.84 -12.29 18.45
C PHE A 44 -33.61 -11.17 19.15
N TYR A 45 -32.90 -10.23 19.77
CA TYR A 45 -33.51 -9.06 20.40
C TYR A 45 -34.39 -8.26 19.44
N GLN A 46 -33.91 -8.04 18.20
CA GLN A 46 -34.67 -7.38 17.13
C GLN A 46 -35.91 -8.13 16.67
N GLN A 47 -35.92 -9.46 16.86
CA GLN A 47 -37.09 -10.31 16.59
C GLN A 47 -38.02 -10.46 17.80
N GLY A 48 -37.82 -9.66 18.84
CA GLY A 48 -38.70 -9.64 20.02
C GLY A 48 -38.30 -10.59 21.15
N TRP A 49 -37.22 -11.36 20.97
CA TRP A 49 -36.70 -12.22 22.07
C TRP A 49 -36.10 -11.38 23.18
N ARG A 50 -36.01 -11.98 24.38
CA ARG A 50 -35.38 -11.36 25.52
C ARG A 50 -34.41 -12.34 26.19
N GLY A 51 -33.48 -11.80 26.96
CA GLY A 51 -32.46 -12.66 27.58
C GLY A 51 -31.78 -12.08 28.81
N VAL A 52 -30.79 -12.84 29.24
CA VAL A 52 -29.85 -12.47 30.28
C VAL A 52 -28.46 -12.36 29.66
N HIS A 53 -27.83 -11.24 29.89
CA HIS A 53 -26.43 -11.02 29.53
C HIS A 53 -25.54 -11.14 30.76
N VAL A 54 -24.45 -11.88 30.63
CA VAL A 54 -23.42 -11.96 31.68
C VAL A 54 -22.15 -11.34 31.10
N GLU A 55 -21.71 -10.23 31.71
CA GLU A 55 -20.56 -9.47 31.24
C GLU A 55 -19.79 -8.87 32.43
N PRO A 56 -18.55 -9.29 32.69
CA PRO A 56 -17.84 -8.87 33.90
C PRO A 56 -17.34 -7.42 33.85
N THR A 57 -17.08 -6.86 32.66
CA THR A 57 -16.52 -5.53 32.56
C THR A 57 -17.56 -4.43 32.72
N GLN A 58 -17.21 -3.36 33.43
CA GLN A 58 -18.10 -2.21 33.63
C GLN A 58 -18.49 -1.57 32.30
N GLN A 59 -17.49 -1.38 31.41
CA GLN A 59 -17.69 -0.71 30.12
C GLN A 59 -18.77 -1.39 29.28
N TYR A 60 -18.69 -2.71 29.11
CA TYR A 60 -19.63 -3.43 28.26
C TYR A 60 -20.96 -3.70 28.96
N SER A 61 -20.96 -3.92 30.26
CA SER A 61 -22.19 -4.02 31.01
C SER A 61 -23.04 -2.75 30.92
N ASP A 62 -22.43 -1.58 30.99
CA ASP A 62 -23.14 -0.29 30.86
C ASP A 62 -23.64 -0.06 29.44
N LYS A 63 -22.85 -0.44 28.40
CA LYS A 63 -23.29 -0.41 27.01
C LYS A 63 -24.51 -1.34 26.79
N LEU A 64 -24.46 -2.56 27.32
CA LEU A 64 -25.56 -3.54 27.24
C LEU A 64 -26.83 -3.00 27.89
N ARG A 65 -26.75 -2.48 29.14
CA ARG A 65 -27.89 -1.88 29.83
C ARG A 65 -28.50 -0.73 29.06
N SER A 66 -27.67 0.08 28.40
CA SER A 66 -28.14 1.20 27.60
C SER A 66 -28.80 0.76 26.28
N ALA A 67 -28.26 -0.28 25.63
CA ALA A 67 -28.77 -0.79 24.37
C ALA A 67 -29.98 -1.75 24.52
N ARG A 68 -30.09 -2.41 25.69
CA ARG A 68 -31.08 -3.45 26.02
C ARG A 68 -31.75 -3.14 27.36
N PRO A 69 -32.52 -2.02 27.46
CA PRO A 69 -33.07 -1.55 28.77
C PRO A 69 -34.12 -2.48 29.36
N ASP A 70 -34.68 -3.39 28.59
CA ASP A 70 -35.67 -4.39 28.97
C ASP A 70 -35.10 -5.81 29.15
N GLU A 71 -33.76 -5.95 29.20
CA GLU A 71 -33.08 -7.20 29.47
C GLU A 71 -32.24 -7.12 30.75
N LEU A 72 -31.98 -8.30 31.34
CA LEU A 72 -31.16 -8.42 32.55
C LEU A 72 -29.66 -8.46 32.16
N VAL A 73 -28.88 -7.53 32.71
CA VAL A 73 -27.43 -7.50 32.54
C VAL A 73 -26.76 -7.74 33.88
N LEU A 74 -26.15 -8.91 34.05
CA LEU A 74 -25.37 -9.31 35.21
C LEU A 74 -23.91 -8.93 35.04
N GLN A 75 -23.44 -7.98 35.86
CA GLN A 75 -22.04 -7.55 35.81
C GLN A 75 -21.20 -8.46 36.70
N VAL A 76 -21.00 -9.69 36.26
CA VAL A 76 -20.27 -10.74 36.98
C VAL A 76 -19.50 -11.62 36.01
N ALA A 77 -18.48 -12.31 36.48
CA ALA A 77 -17.90 -13.45 35.76
C ALA A 77 -18.66 -14.73 36.16
N LEU A 78 -18.59 -15.77 35.31
CA LEU A 78 -19.02 -17.10 35.73
C LEU A 78 -17.79 -17.99 35.99
N GLY A 79 -17.97 -18.90 36.97
CA GLY A 79 -16.93 -19.83 37.32
C GLY A 79 -17.50 -21.10 37.99
N LYS A 80 -16.60 -21.99 38.45
CA LYS A 80 -16.93 -23.26 39.10
C LYS A 80 -17.63 -23.06 40.45
N GLU A 81 -17.29 -21.98 41.16
CA GLU A 81 -17.81 -21.65 42.49
C GLU A 81 -18.02 -20.13 42.57
N GLU A 82 -19.00 -19.74 43.43
CA GLU A 82 -19.25 -18.33 43.70
C GLU A 82 -18.10 -17.69 44.48
N GLY A 83 -17.85 -16.43 44.27
CA GLY A 83 -16.80 -15.69 44.95
C GLY A 83 -16.42 -14.40 44.29
N ILE A 84 -15.15 -14.09 44.33
CA ILE A 84 -14.54 -12.95 43.69
C ILE A 84 -13.24 -13.41 43.00
N LEU A 85 -12.97 -12.86 41.82
CA LEU A 85 -11.73 -13.13 41.11
C LEU A 85 -11.06 -11.84 40.56
N THR A 86 -9.78 -11.95 40.32
CA THR A 86 -9.05 -10.92 39.56
C THR A 86 -9.29 -11.14 38.07
N PHE A 87 -9.83 -10.12 37.41
CA PHE A 87 -10.10 -10.12 36.00
C PHE A 87 -9.13 -9.17 35.28
N PHE A 88 -8.66 -9.54 34.08
CA PHE A 88 -7.74 -8.76 33.27
C PHE A 88 -8.52 -8.17 32.11
N GLU A 89 -8.84 -6.88 32.21
CA GLU A 89 -9.57 -6.15 31.20
C GLU A 89 -8.60 -5.63 30.13
N PHE A 90 -8.89 -5.93 28.87
CA PHE A 90 -8.23 -5.40 27.69
C PHE A 90 -9.23 -4.51 26.95
N ALA A 91 -9.16 -3.21 27.22
CA ALA A 91 -10.12 -2.23 26.70
C ALA A 91 -10.27 -2.32 25.17
N ASP A 92 -11.51 -2.27 24.69
CA ASP A 92 -11.90 -2.23 23.27
C ASP A 92 -11.41 -3.42 22.40
N THR A 93 -11.07 -4.56 23.03
CA THR A 93 -10.48 -5.70 22.30
C THR A 93 -11.31 -6.98 22.31
N GLY A 94 -12.19 -7.17 23.28
CA GLY A 94 -12.84 -8.48 23.52
C GLY A 94 -11.94 -9.56 24.14
N LEU A 95 -10.67 -9.29 24.39
CA LEU A 95 -9.69 -10.26 24.89
C LEU A 95 -9.59 -10.30 26.41
N SER A 96 -10.58 -9.75 27.12
CA SER A 96 -10.59 -9.72 28.59
C SER A 96 -10.80 -11.11 29.16
N THR A 97 -9.97 -11.51 30.12
CA THR A 97 -9.95 -12.90 30.62
C THR A 97 -9.74 -12.97 32.12
N ALA A 98 -10.20 -14.05 32.71
CA ALA A 98 -9.89 -14.44 34.11
C ALA A 98 -8.55 -15.16 34.24
N SER A 99 -7.99 -15.69 33.14
CA SER A 99 -6.73 -16.43 33.15
C SER A 99 -5.52 -15.48 33.16
N ALA A 100 -4.70 -15.61 34.21
CA ALA A 100 -3.44 -14.84 34.27
C ALA A 100 -2.44 -15.24 33.18
N GLU A 101 -2.45 -16.49 32.76
CA GLU A 101 -1.59 -17.01 31.69
C GLU A 101 -1.96 -16.40 30.32
N ILE A 102 -3.26 -16.41 29.98
CA ILE A 102 -3.78 -15.80 28.76
C ILE A 102 -3.51 -14.29 28.77
N ALA A 103 -3.72 -13.62 29.91
CA ALA A 103 -3.45 -12.21 30.05
C ALA A 103 -1.97 -11.88 29.81
N GLU A 104 -1.04 -12.73 30.23
CA GLU A 104 0.40 -12.55 29.96
C GLU A 104 0.72 -12.76 28.48
N GLN A 105 0.12 -13.76 27.83
CA GLN A 105 0.26 -13.96 26.39
C GLN A 105 -0.24 -12.73 25.60
N HIS A 106 -1.37 -12.13 25.99
CA HIS A 106 -1.88 -10.91 25.35
C HIS A 106 -0.95 -9.72 25.58
N ARG A 107 -0.38 -9.56 26.78
CA ARG A 107 0.61 -8.52 27.06
C ARG A 107 1.87 -8.67 26.24
N SER A 108 2.36 -9.90 26.07
CA SER A 108 3.53 -10.18 25.21
C SER A 108 3.29 -9.84 23.73
N LYS A 109 2.02 -9.83 23.29
CA LYS A 109 1.61 -9.38 21.94
C LYS A 109 1.37 -7.86 21.84
N GLY A 110 1.64 -7.10 22.94
CA GLY A 110 1.54 -5.64 22.96
C GLY A 110 0.20 -5.07 23.43
N PHE A 111 -0.71 -5.90 23.94
CA PHE A 111 -1.97 -5.43 24.52
C PHE A 111 -1.79 -4.97 25.96
N ASN A 112 -2.39 -3.82 26.33
CA ASN A 112 -2.38 -3.31 27.69
C ASN A 112 -3.59 -3.82 28.45
N SER A 113 -3.39 -4.30 29.70
CA SER A 113 -4.46 -4.75 30.54
C SER A 113 -4.55 -3.98 31.86
N LYS A 114 -5.77 -3.82 32.35
CA LYS A 114 -6.09 -3.34 33.70
C LYS A 114 -6.56 -4.51 34.53
N LYS A 115 -6.08 -4.63 35.78
CA LYS A 115 -6.59 -5.60 36.71
C LYS A 115 -7.81 -5.02 37.44
N THR A 116 -8.89 -5.77 37.45
CA THR A 116 -10.15 -5.42 38.11
C THR A 116 -10.60 -6.59 38.96
N VAL A 117 -11.32 -6.33 40.05
CA VAL A 117 -11.92 -7.36 40.90
C VAL A 117 -13.39 -7.46 40.53
N VAL A 118 -13.84 -8.67 40.17
CA VAL A 118 -15.22 -8.90 39.74
C VAL A 118 -15.86 -10.01 40.58
N PRO A 119 -17.17 -9.91 40.92
CA PRO A 119 -17.90 -10.99 41.55
C PRO A 119 -18.04 -12.16 40.57
N VAL A 120 -18.10 -13.38 41.13
CA VAL A 120 -18.29 -14.62 40.39
C VAL A 120 -19.57 -15.29 40.85
N LEU A 121 -20.41 -15.64 39.90
CA LEU A 121 -21.54 -16.55 40.08
C LEU A 121 -21.26 -17.88 39.38
N THR A 122 -22.09 -18.87 39.65
CA THR A 122 -22.06 -20.13 38.88
C THR A 122 -23.11 -20.11 37.78
N LEU A 123 -22.86 -20.87 36.71
CA LEU A 123 -23.87 -21.08 35.67
C LEU A 123 -25.15 -21.71 36.28
N ASP A 124 -25.00 -22.54 37.32
CA ASP A 124 -26.12 -23.13 38.08
C ASP A 124 -27.02 -22.07 38.68
N THR A 125 -26.45 -21.04 39.31
CA THR A 125 -27.17 -19.91 39.90
C THR A 125 -27.93 -19.12 38.82
N VAL A 126 -27.29 -18.82 37.70
CA VAL A 126 -27.94 -18.10 36.61
C VAL A 126 -29.08 -18.88 35.97
N LEU A 127 -28.90 -20.18 35.72
CA LEU A 127 -29.94 -21.05 35.17
C LEU A 127 -31.10 -21.21 36.14
N THR A 128 -30.82 -21.49 37.40
CA THR A 128 -31.85 -21.70 38.43
C THR A 128 -32.69 -20.43 38.63
N SER A 129 -32.12 -19.25 38.51
CA SER A 129 -32.85 -17.99 38.62
C SER A 129 -33.91 -17.78 37.53
N GLN A 130 -33.91 -18.58 36.45
CA GLN A 130 -34.91 -18.51 35.38
C GLN A 130 -36.21 -19.25 35.77
N GLY A 131 -36.18 -20.05 36.79
CA GLY A 131 -37.34 -20.83 37.22
C GLY A 131 -37.76 -21.86 36.16
N ASP A 132 -39.05 -21.88 35.85
CA ASP A 132 -39.64 -22.80 34.86
C ASP A 132 -39.64 -22.25 33.43
N ARG A 133 -38.95 -21.13 33.19
CA ARG A 133 -38.88 -20.55 31.86
C ARG A 133 -38.00 -21.40 30.95
N ASP A 134 -38.48 -21.65 29.75
CA ASP A 134 -37.65 -22.25 28.69
C ASP A 134 -36.51 -21.31 28.30
N VAL A 135 -35.28 -21.84 28.27
CA VAL A 135 -34.10 -21.19 27.74
C VAL A 135 -33.81 -21.83 26.38
N HIS A 136 -34.02 -21.09 25.28
CA HIS A 136 -33.92 -21.66 23.94
C HIS A 136 -32.48 -21.78 23.47
N TRP A 137 -31.62 -20.82 23.84
CA TRP A 137 -30.20 -20.98 23.67
C TRP A 137 -29.37 -20.34 24.80
N LEU A 138 -28.20 -20.94 25.01
CA LEU A 138 -27.14 -20.46 25.88
C LEU A 138 -25.86 -20.35 25.08
N LYS A 139 -25.20 -19.18 25.09
CA LYS A 139 -23.83 -19.02 24.59
C LYS A 139 -22.87 -18.90 25.76
N VAL A 140 -21.70 -19.54 25.66
CA VAL A 140 -20.59 -19.43 26.60
C VAL A 140 -19.33 -19.10 25.80
N ASP A 141 -18.83 -17.88 26.02
CA ASP A 141 -17.66 -17.32 25.36
C ASP A 141 -16.93 -16.44 26.36
N VAL A 142 -15.97 -17.02 27.06
CA VAL A 142 -15.34 -16.42 28.28
C VAL A 142 -13.80 -16.41 28.17
N GLU A 143 -13.29 -16.51 26.95
CA GLU A 143 -11.87 -16.34 26.65
C GLU A 143 -10.96 -17.25 27.50
N GLY A 144 -11.27 -18.55 27.47
CA GLY A 144 -10.48 -19.64 28.10
C GLY A 144 -10.94 -20.12 29.48
N ALA A 145 -12.08 -19.65 29.97
CA ALA A 145 -12.66 -20.12 31.24
C ALA A 145 -13.90 -21.02 31.06
N GLU A 146 -14.19 -21.52 29.85
CA GLU A 146 -15.37 -22.33 29.48
C GLU A 146 -15.49 -23.57 30.37
N LYS A 147 -14.36 -24.24 30.67
CA LYS A 147 -14.31 -25.38 31.58
C LYS A 147 -14.85 -25.05 32.99
N ASP A 148 -14.44 -23.92 33.53
CA ASP A 148 -14.85 -23.52 34.88
C ASP A 148 -16.32 -23.09 34.93
N VAL A 149 -16.79 -22.41 33.85
CA VAL A 149 -18.21 -22.07 33.70
C VAL A 149 -19.07 -23.34 33.65
N LEU A 150 -18.71 -24.33 32.83
CA LEU A 150 -19.42 -25.58 32.70
C LEU A 150 -19.35 -26.43 33.97
N ALA A 151 -18.21 -26.44 34.67
CA ALA A 151 -18.07 -27.10 35.97
C ALA A 151 -18.93 -26.45 37.08
N GLY A 152 -19.31 -25.18 36.89
CA GLY A 152 -20.26 -24.44 37.70
C GLY A 152 -21.74 -24.81 37.45
N TRP A 153 -22.05 -25.61 36.44
CA TRP A 153 -23.39 -26.10 36.16
C TRP A 153 -23.61 -27.43 36.90
N LYS A 154 -24.07 -27.39 38.15
CA LYS A 154 -24.12 -28.56 39.04
C LYS A 154 -25.52 -29.19 39.13
N SER A 155 -26.48 -28.52 39.73
CA SER A 155 -27.75 -29.07 40.17
C SER A 155 -28.98 -28.53 39.42
N SER A 156 -28.86 -27.40 38.74
CA SER A 156 -29.96 -26.84 37.94
C SER A 156 -30.53 -27.86 36.96
N LEU A 157 -31.85 -27.96 36.94
CA LEU A 157 -32.59 -28.81 35.98
C LEU A 157 -32.90 -28.10 34.67
N VAL A 158 -32.67 -26.80 34.59
CA VAL A 158 -32.84 -26.01 33.35
C VAL A 158 -31.89 -26.53 32.30
N ARG A 159 -32.43 -26.84 31.12
CA ARG A 159 -31.71 -27.38 29.98
C ARG A 159 -31.98 -26.49 28.76
N PRO A 160 -31.12 -25.50 28.47
CA PRO A 160 -31.22 -24.77 27.22
C PRO A 160 -31.34 -25.71 26.01
N TRP A 161 -32.20 -25.39 25.04
CA TRP A 161 -32.42 -26.26 23.90
C TRP A 161 -31.16 -26.44 23.08
N VAL A 162 -30.43 -25.33 22.85
CA VAL A 162 -29.13 -25.30 22.17
C VAL A 162 -28.10 -24.60 23.04
N VAL A 163 -26.89 -25.16 23.14
CA VAL A 163 -25.75 -24.55 23.81
C VAL A 163 -24.64 -24.34 22.79
N VAL A 164 -24.12 -23.11 22.74
CA VAL A 164 -22.98 -22.70 21.88
C VAL A 164 -21.83 -22.38 22.81
N ILE A 165 -20.69 -23.02 22.60
CA ILE A 165 -19.51 -22.83 23.45
C ILE A 165 -18.31 -22.54 22.58
N GLU A 166 -17.57 -21.46 22.90
CA GLU A 166 -16.28 -21.22 22.26
C GLU A 166 -15.34 -22.41 22.51
N ALA A 167 -14.71 -22.90 21.47
CA ALA A 167 -13.96 -24.15 21.50
C ALA A 167 -12.52 -24.01 21.02
N THR A 168 -12.00 -22.78 20.95
CA THR A 168 -10.63 -22.50 20.54
C THR A 168 -9.88 -21.68 21.58
N GLN A 169 -8.57 -21.70 21.52
CA GLN A 169 -7.78 -20.78 22.33
C GLN A 169 -7.90 -19.36 21.76
N PRO A 170 -7.90 -18.32 22.60
CA PRO A 170 -7.93 -16.94 22.15
C PRO A 170 -6.87 -16.64 21.08
N LEU A 171 -7.30 -16.03 19.98
CA LEU A 171 -6.46 -15.69 18.83
C LEU A 171 -5.73 -16.89 18.18
N SER A 172 -6.29 -18.10 18.28
CA SER A 172 -5.70 -19.33 17.73
C SER A 172 -6.80 -20.26 17.20
N ALA A 173 -6.49 -21.07 16.20
CA ALA A 173 -7.37 -22.15 15.72
C ALA A 173 -7.22 -23.45 16.54
N THR A 174 -6.39 -23.46 17.61
CA THR A 174 -6.18 -24.62 18.45
C THR A 174 -7.41 -24.88 19.31
N THR A 175 -8.01 -26.06 19.16
CA THR A 175 -9.24 -26.41 19.89
C THR A 175 -8.97 -26.72 21.37
N THR A 176 -9.96 -26.39 22.23
CA THR A 176 -9.93 -26.55 23.70
C THR A 176 -10.99 -27.50 24.22
N HIS A 177 -11.93 -27.92 23.38
CA HIS A 177 -13.14 -28.68 23.80
C HIS A 177 -12.87 -29.99 24.53
N GLU A 178 -11.76 -30.66 24.25
CA GLU A 178 -11.40 -31.93 24.92
C GLU A 178 -11.34 -31.80 26.45
N GLN A 179 -11.04 -30.59 26.93
CA GLN A 179 -10.94 -30.33 28.38
C GLN A 179 -12.28 -30.25 29.09
N TRP A 180 -13.37 -29.97 28.41
CA TRP A 180 -14.67 -29.66 29.00
C TRP A 180 -15.87 -30.34 28.32
N GLU A 181 -15.74 -30.93 27.13
CA GLU A 181 -16.87 -31.50 26.37
C GLU A 181 -17.62 -32.58 27.17
N HIS A 182 -16.89 -33.38 27.95
CA HIS A 182 -17.52 -34.40 28.82
C HIS A 182 -18.53 -33.80 29.81
N LEU A 183 -18.36 -32.55 30.26
CA LEU A 183 -19.26 -31.87 31.17
C LEU A 183 -20.61 -31.58 30.55
N ILE A 184 -20.62 -31.12 29.28
CA ILE A 184 -21.88 -30.82 28.58
C ILE A 184 -22.59 -32.12 28.14
N LEU A 185 -21.83 -33.13 27.69
CA LEU A 185 -22.39 -34.42 27.28
C LEU A 185 -23.08 -35.12 28.49
N GLN A 186 -22.50 -35.05 29.70
CA GLN A 186 -23.13 -35.59 30.93
C GLN A 186 -24.43 -34.89 31.31
N LYS A 187 -24.71 -33.69 30.79
CA LYS A 187 -25.98 -32.97 30.97
C LYS A 187 -27.08 -33.38 30.00
N GLY A 188 -26.81 -34.37 29.14
CA GLY A 188 -27.77 -34.88 28.15
C GLY A 188 -27.80 -34.09 26.84
N TYR A 189 -26.66 -33.54 26.45
CA TYR A 189 -26.49 -32.86 25.17
C TYR A 189 -25.78 -33.75 24.17
N THR A 190 -26.08 -33.51 22.90
CA THR A 190 -25.41 -34.16 21.75
C THR A 190 -24.69 -33.09 20.94
N PHE A 191 -23.44 -33.35 20.55
CA PHE A 191 -22.70 -32.49 19.63
C PHE A 191 -23.41 -32.44 18.27
N ALA A 192 -23.62 -31.24 17.74
CA ALA A 192 -24.34 -31.04 16.50
C ALA A 192 -23.45 -30.45 15.39
N TYR A 193 -22.61 -29.45 15.71
CA TYR A 193 -21.83 -28.73 14.70
C TYR A 193 -20.61 -28.03 15.30
N PHE A 194 -19.55 -27.91 14.51
CA PHE A 194 -18.39 -27.06 14.79
C PHE A 194 -18.20 -26.08 13.62
N ASP A 195 -18.24 -24.78 13.91
CA ASP A 195 -18.13 -23.72 12.90
C ASP A 195 -16.69 -23.25 12.66
N GLY A 196 -15.71 -23.87 13.33
CA GLY A 196 -14.29 -23.49 13.30
C GLY A 196 -13.86 -22.65 14.52
N LEU A 197 -14.81 -22.10 15.26
CA LEU A 197 -14.62 -21.33 16.51
C LEU A 197 -15.46 -21.92 17.64
N ASN A 198 -16.75 -22.10 17.41
CA ASN A 198 -17.73 -22.52 18.40
C ASN A 198 -18.23 -23.94 18.14
N ARG A 199 -18.54 -24.66 19.20
CA ARG A 199 -19.23 -25.95 19.13
C ARG A 199 -20.68 -25.80 19.61
N PHE A 200 -21.58 -26.36 18.80
CA PHE A 200 -23.03 -26.36 19.05
C PHE A 200 -23.45 -27.70 19.60
N TYR A 201 -24.21 -27.67 20.66
CA TYR A 201 -24.74 -28.83 21.33
C TYR A 201 -26.26 -28.71 21.46
N VAL A 202 -26.98 -29.78 21.17
CA VAL A 202 -28.45 -29.82 21.25
C VAL A 202 -28.87 -30.73 22.38
N SER A 203 -29.82 -30.26 23.22
CA SER A 203 -30.41 -31.04 24.29
C SER A 203 -31.10 -32.30 23.74
N SER A 204 -30.99 -33.42 24.44
CA SER A 204 -31.68 -34.66 24.07
C SER A 204 -33.21 -34.53 24.01
N ALA A 205 -33.80 -33.57 24.77
CA ALA A 205 -35.22 -33.26 24.71
C ALA A 205 -35.65 -32.58 23.40
N HIS A 206 -34.71 -32.03 22.63
CA HIS A 206 -34.92 -31.30 21.36
C HIS A 206 -34.06 -31.86 20.22
N SER A 207 -33.85 -33.18 20.21
CA SER A 207 -32.97 -33.86 19.28
C SER A 207 -33.32 -33.62 17.78
N GLU A 208 -34.56 -33.24 17.50
CA GLU A 208 -35.02 -32.86 16.14
C GLU A 208 -34.28 -31.63 15.61
N LEU A 209 -33.75 -30.77 16.48
CA LEU A 209 -32.98 -29.57 16.05
C LEU A 209 -31.61 -29.93 15.50
N ILE A 210 -31.04 -31.12 15.75
CA ILE A 210 -29.73 -31.55 15.26
C ILE A 210 -29.65 -31.44 13.74
N GLU A 211 -30.73 -31.78 13.05
CA GLU A 211 -30.81 -31.71 11.59
C GLU A 211 -30.58 -30.28 11.06
N LYS A 212 -30.96 -29.27 11.83
CA LYS A 212 -30.78 -27.85 11.46
C LYS A 212 -29.31 -27.41 11.45
N PHE A 213 -28.43 -28.16 12.09
CA PHE A 213 -27.00 -27.87 12.19
C PHE A 213 -26.12 -28.67 11.23
N ARG A 214 -26.68 -29.48 10.31
CA ARG A 214 -25.91 -30.33 9.39
C ARG A 214 -25.09 -29.59 8.35
N SER A 215 -25.45 -28.36 8.04
CA SER A 215 -24.77 -27.57 7.02
C SER A 215 -24.35 -26.20 7.57
N PRO A 216 -23.26 -25.62 7.10
CA PRO A 216 -22.89 -24.24 7.44
C PRO A 216 -23.97 -23.25 6.96
N PRO A 217 -23.92 -21.99 7.41
CA PRO A 217 -24.77 -20.92 6.86
C PRO A 217 -24.69 -20.88 5.36
N ASN A 218 -25.84 -20.75 4.68
CA ASN A 218 -25.91 -20.82 3.23
C ASN A 218 -27.05 -19.96 2.66
N VAL A 219 -27.24 -19.99 1.34
CA VAL A 219 -28.20 -19.16 0.63
C VAL A 219 -29.68 -19.39 1.01
N PHE A 220 -30.00 -20.53 1.64
CA PHE A 220 -31.36 -20.85 2.08
C PHE A 220 -31.71 -20.23 3.44
N ASP A 221 -30.73 -19.72 4.19
CA ASP A 221 -30.96 -19.09 5.49
C ASP A 221 -31.54 -17.66 5.38
N SER A 222 -31.54 -17.09 4.18
CA SER A 222 -32.16 -15.79 3.89
C SER A 222 -31.74 -14.69 4.87
N PHE A 223 -30.45 -14.56 5.18
CA PHE A 223 -29.91 -13.51 6.05
C PHE A 223 -29.16 -12.42 5.26
N ALA A 224 -29.02 -11.26 5.87
CA ALA A 224 -28.16 -10.19 5.41
C ALA A 224 -27.09 -9.88 6.47
N LEU A 225 -25.92 -9.41 6.06
CA LEU A 225 -24.91 -8.92 6.99
C LEU A 225 -25.25 -7.51 7.46
N ALA A 226 -25.00 -7.22 8.73
CA ALA A 226 -25.03 -5.86 9.23
C ALA A 226 -24.02 -4.99 8.45
N ALA A 227 -24.38 -3.73 8.22
CA ALA A 227 -23.53 -2.82 7.44
C ALA A 227 -22.12 -2.62 8.06
N ASP A 228 -22.03 -2.72 9.37
CA ASP A 228 -20.82 -2.61 10.17
C ASP A 228 -20.19 -3.97 10.52
N HIS A 229 -20.73 -5.06 9.99
CA HIS A 229 -20.16 -6.39 10.18
C HIS A 229 -18.68 -6.41 9.75
N HIS A 230 -17.81 -7.09 10.52
CA HIS A 230 -16.36 -7.10 10.29
C HIS A 230 -15.97 -7.54 8.86
N ARG A 231 -16.69 -8.50 8.28
CA ARG A 231 -16.47 -8.95 6.90
C ARG A 231 -16.83 -7.87 5.87
N CYS A 232 -17.86 -7.05 6.14
CA CYS A 232 -18.19 -5.90 5.29
C CYS A 232 -17.14 -4.80 5.42
N ARG A 233 -16.66 -4.50 6.62
CA ARG A 233 -15.58 -3.52 6.83
C ARG A 233 -14.29 -3.91 6.14
N MET A 234 -13.91 -5.17 6.16
CA MET A 234 -12.73 -5.66 5.41
C MET A 234 -12.89 -5.42 3.92
N ALA A 235 -14.04 -5.79 3.33
CA ALA A 235 -14.31 -5.57 1.91
C ALA A 235 -14.32 -4.07 1.55
N VAL A 236 -14.90 -3.21 2.39
CA VAL A 236 -14.88 -1.75 2.21
C VAL A 236 -13.45 -1.21 2.31
N HIS A 237 -12.67 -1.67 3.27
CA HIS A 237 -11.27 -1.25 3.42
C HIS A 237 -10.42 -1.65 2.21
N GLU A 238 -10.54 -2.87 1.74
CA GLU A 238 -9.83 -3.35 0.53
C GLU A 238 -10.24 -2.56 -0.72
N THR A 239 -11.55 -2.31 -0.89
CA THR A 239 -12.03 -1.50 -2.03
C THR A 239 -11.57 -0.05 -1.95
N HIS A 240 -11.50 0.54 -0.74
CA HIS A 240 -10.96 1.89 -0.55
C HIS A 240 -9.48 1.95 -0.88
N LYS A 241 -8.69 0.98 -0.39
CA LYS A 241 -7.27 0.85 -0.68
C LYS A 241 -7.00 0.69 -2.18
N ALA A 242 -7.74 -0.21 -2.85
CA ALA A 242 -7.64 -0.41 -4.29
C ALA A 242 -8.00 0.86 -5.09
N ARG A 243 -9.02 1.61 -4.65
CA ARG A 243 -9.39 2.91 -5.26
C ARG A 243 -8.30 3.96 -5.08
N GLU A 244 -7.68 4.04 -3.91
CA GLU A 244 -6.55 4.96 -3.68
C GLU A 244 -5.33 4.60 -4.53
N GLU A 245 -4.99 3.33 -4.65
CA GLU A 245 -3.91 2.84 -5.51
C GLU A 245 -4.19 3.17 -6.99
N THR A 246 -5.42 2.93 -7.44
CA THR A 246 -5.87 3.30 -8.79
C THR A 246 -5.76 4.81 -9.02
N ARG A 247 -6.20 5.64 -8.06
CA ARG A 247 -6.10 7.10 -8.15
C ARG A 247 -4.66 7.58 -8.22
N ARG A 248 -3.76 7.00 -7.41
CA ARG A 248 -2.32 7.30 -7.44
C ARG A 248 -1.71 6.92 -8.79
N SER A 249 -2.04 5.74 -9.29
CA SER A 249 -1.58 5.26 -10.60
C SER A 249 -2.06 6.16 -11.73
N THR A 250 -3.33 6.55 -11.74
CA THR A 250 -3.90 7.46 -12.74
C THR A 250 -3.23 8.84 -12.70
N CYS A 251 -2.94 9.37 -11.51
CA CYS A 251 -2.22 10.62 -11.35
C CYS A 251 -0.79 10.55 -11.94
N LEU A 252 -0.07 9.47 -11.67
CA LEU A 252 1.26 9.24 -12.22
C LEU A 252 1.23 9.11 -13.75
N VAL A 253 0.29 8.36 -14.29
CA VAL A 253 0.10 8.25 -15.76
C VAL A 253 -0.16 9.62 -16.37
N GLY A 254 -0.99 10.45 -15.74
CA GLY A 254 -1.22 11.84 -16.18
C GLY A 254 0.06 12.68 -16.21
N GLN A 255 0.88 12.61 -15.16
CA GLN A 255 2.16 13.33 -15.09
C GLN A 255 3.16 12.85 -16.15
N TYR A 256 3.24 11.53 -16.36
CA TYR A 256 4.09 10.98 -17.42
C TYR A 256 3.61 11.39 -18.82
N SER A 257 2.31 11.37 -19.08
CA SER A 257 1.72 11.79 -20.34
C SER A 257 2.02 13.26 -20.65
N GLU A 258 1.90 14.15 -19.66
CA GLU A 258 2.24 15.57 -19.81
C GLU A 258 3.74 15.78 -20.06
N SER A 259 4.59 15.06 -19.33
CA SER A 259 6.05 15.09 -19.53
C SER A 259 6.45 14.62 -20.93
N THR A 260 5.85 13.52 -21.40
CA THR A 260 6.08 12.99 -22.74
C THR A 260 5.68 14.01 -23.81
N ARG A 261 4.49 14.61 -23.68
CA ARG A 261 4.01 15.65 -24.61
C ARG A 261 4.94 16.86 -24.65
N ARG A 262 5.49 17.26 -23.51
CA ARG A 262 6.48 18.35 -23.42
C ARG A 262 7.78 18.01 -24.15
N LEU A 263 8.29 16.79 -23.95
CA LEU A 263 9.49 16.30 -24.63
C LEU A 263 9.29 16.18 -26.14
N GLU A 264 8.14 15.70 -26.59
CA GLU A 264 7.77 15.63 -28.01
C GLU A 264 7.75 17.03 -28.65
N SER A 265 7.19 18.04 -27.97
CA SER A 265 7.21 19.42 -28.41
C SER A 265 8.64 19.97 -28.54
N GLN A 266 9.49 19.73 -27.55
CA GLN A 266 10.91 20.14 -27.62
C GLN A 266 11.68 19.43 -28.75
N LEU A 267 11.37 18.16 -28.97
CA LEU A 267 11.97 17.39 -30.04
C LEU A 267 11.56 17.95 -31.42
N ALA A 268 10.29 18.31 -31.61
CA ALA A 268 9.78 18.92 -32.83
C ALA A 268 10.45 20.27 -33.10
N GLU A 269 10.62 21.11 -32.09
CA GLU A 269 11.33 22.39 -32.20
C GLU A 269 12.79 22.20 -32.58
N ARG A 270 13.51 21.29 -31.92
CA ARG A 270 14.91 20.98 -32.27
C ARG A 270 15.05 20.42 -33.68
N ASN A 271 14.16 19.56 -34.10
CA ASN A 271 14.16 19.03 -35.46
C ASN A 271 13.90 20.14 -36.51
N GLY A 272 13.05 21.10 -36.18
CA GLY A 272 12.85 22.32 -36.98
C GLY A 272 14.15 23.12 -37.15
N HIS A 273 14.87 23.31 -36.04
CA HIS A 273 16.16 24.04 -36.09
C HIS A 273 17.25 23.28 -36.85
N ILE A 274 17.31 21.96 -36.71
CA ILE A 274 18.24 21.13 -37.49
C ILE A 274 17.98 21.30 -38.99
N ARG A 275 16.72 21.24 -39.44
CA ARG A 275 16.39 21.46 -40.87
C ARG A 275 16.81 22.84 -41.37
N GLN A 276 16.67 23.89 -40.55
CA GLN A 276 17.13 25.24 -40.90
C GLN A 276 18.65 25.29 -41.06
N LEU A 277 19.39 24.66 -40.15
CA LEU A 277 20.86 24.57 -40.25
C LEU A 277 21.33 23.77 -41.46
N GLU A 278 20.65 22.66 -41.76
CA GLU A 278 20.94 21.87 -42.97
C GLU A 278 20.70 22.67 -44.26
N ALA A 279 19.61 23.44 -44.31
CA ALA A 279 19.31 24.31 -45.41
C ALA A 279 20.36 25.45 -45.58
N ALA A 280 20.78 26.06 -44.45
CA ALA A 280 21.83 27.07 -44.45
C ALA A 280 23.17 26.48 -44.88
N ARG A 281 23.52 25.29 -44.43
CA ARG A 281 24.73 24.57 -44.86
C ARG A 281 24.71 24.28 -46.35
N ALA A 282 23.58 23.83 -46.89
CA ALA A 282 23.45 23.58 -48.34
C ALA A 282 23.66 24.86 -49.17
N ARG A 283 23.12 26.01 -48.72
CA ARG A 283 23.36 27.32 -49.36
C ARG A 283 24.83 27.68 -49.35
N LEU A 284 25.50 27.59 -48.20
CA LEU A 284 26.94 27.89 -48.10
C LEU A 284 27.81 27.00 -49.00
N ILE A 285 27.47 25.74 -49.14
CA ILE A 285 28.18 24.81 -50.05
C ILE A 285 28.02 25.27 -51.49
N ASN A 286 26.80 25.66 -51.90
CA ASN A 286 26.57 26.18 -53.27
C ASN A 286 27.31 27.49 -53.55
N ASP A 287 27.32 28.42 -52.58
CA ASP A 287 28.06 29.67 -52.68
C ASP A 287 29.56 29.40 -52.76
N LEU A 288 30.09 28.47 -52.04
CA LEU A 288 31.49 28.07 -52.05
C LEU A 288 31.87 27.47 -53.40
N LEU A 289 31.01 26.62 -53.98
CA LEU A 289 31.20 26.07 -55.31
C LEU A 289 31.18 27.17 -56.40
N ALA A 290 30.25 28.14 -56.28
CA ALA A 290 30.20 29.29 -57.22
C ALA A 290 31.49 30.14 -57.18
N VAL A 291 31.98 30.45 -55.96
CA VAL A 291 33.25 31.15 -55.77
C VAL A 291 34.44 30.37 -56.37
N GLN A 292 34.47 29.05 -56.13
CA GLN A 292 35.51 28.18 -56.67
C GLN A 292 35.52 28.16 -58.17
N ASN A 293 34.36 28.10 -58.85
CA ASN A 293 34.25 28.18 -60.29
C ASN A 293 34.72 29.54 -60.82
N THR A 294 34.31 30.63 -60.15
CA THR A 294 34.77 31.99 -60.54
C THR A 294 36.28 32.12 -60.40
N CYS A 295 36.86 31.57 -59.30
CA CYS A 295 38.33 31.58 -59.15
C CYS A 295 39.03 30.78 -60.30
N GLN A 296 38.42 29.65 -60.66
CA GLN A 296 38.97 28.82 -61.75
C GLN A 296 38.89 29.54 -63.15
N GLU A 297 37.78 30.19 -63.41
CA GLU A 297 37.64 31.03 -64.65
C GLU A 297 38.64 32.19 -64.69
N LEU A 298 38.80 32.89 -63.52
CA LEU A 298 39.81 33.96 -63.45
C LEU A 298 41.22 33.41 -63.59
N ALA A 299 41.54 32.24 -63.03
CA ALA A 299 42.85 31.61 -63.17
C ALA A 299 43.14 31.24 -64.68
N GLN A 300 42.11 30.70 -65.36
CA GLN A 300 42.19 30.42 -66.77
C GLN A 300 42.38 31.68 -67.58
N SER A 301 41.63 32.76 -67.34
CA SER A 301 41.76 34.04 -67.96
C SER A 301 43.16 34.66 -67.75
N MET A 302 43.66 34.57 -66.53
CA MET A 302 45.04 35.05 -66.23
C MET A 302 46.09 34.21 -66.97
N ALA A 303 45.92 32.91 -67.10
CA ALA A 303 46.82 32.03 -67.83
C ALA A 303 46.79 32.42 -69.34
N ALA A 304 45.60 32.61 -69.88
CA ALA A 304 45.45 33.06 -71.27
C ALA A 304 46.10 34.43 -71.51
N MET A 305 45.90 35.37 -70.60
CA MET A 305 46.59 36.66 -70.71
C MET A 305 48.11 36.53 -70.66
N ARG A 306 48.69 35.72 -69.80
CA ARG A 306 50.14 35.50 -69.67
C ARG A 306 50.74 34.82 -70.88
N THR A 307 50.01 34.06 -71.66
CA THR A 307 50.46 33.42 -72.92
C THR A 307 50.27 34.29 -74.10
N SER A 308 49.49 35.36 -74.01
CA SER A 308 49.25 36.29 -75.12
C SER A 308 50.54 36.99 -75.64
N ALA A 309 50.65 37.26 -76.90
CA ALA A 309 51.79 37.95 -77.49
C ALA A 309 52.00 39.34 -76.89
N SER A 310 50.93 40.07 -76.63
CA SER A 310 50.97 41.41 -75.98
C SER A 310 51.56 41.35 -74.57
N TRP A 311 51.23 40.33 -73.79
CA TRP A 311 51.76 40.15 -72.44
C TRP A 311 53.25 39.81 -72.41
N ARG A 312 53.69 39.00 -73.37
CA ARG A 312 55.12 38.68 -73.57
C ARG A 312 55.95 39.90 -74.01
N LEU A 313 55.48 40.69 -74.97
CA LEU A 313 56.16 41.90 -75.46
C LEU A 313 56.29 42.98 -74.38
N THR A 314 55.33 43.12 -73.50
CA THR A 314 55.36 44.13 -72.41
C THR A 314 55.97 43.63 -71.08
N ALA A 315 56.47 42.40 -71.04
CA ALA A 315 57.05 41.80 -69.83
C ALA A 315 58.23 42.62 -69.22
N PRO A 316 59.17 43.12 -70.01
CA PRO A 316 60.26 43.94 -69.49
C PRO A 316 59.77 45.23 -68.79
N MET A 317 58.77 45.90 -69.36
CA MET A 317 58.23 47.15 -68.84
C MET A 317 57.47 46.91 -67.52
N ARG A 318 56.74 45.82 -67.42
CA ARG A 318 56.04 45.39 -66.15
C ARG A 318 57.07 45.04 -65.10
N TRP A 319 58.08 44.29 -65.40
CA TRP A 319 59.15 43.98 -64.45
C TRP A 319 59.80 45.28 -63.94
N LEU A 320 60.10 46.25 -64.81
CA LEU A 320 60.66 47.53 -64.42
C LEU A 320 59.69 48.31 -63.52
N SER A 321 58.36 48.30 -63.83
CA SER A 321 57.35 48.98 -62.99
C SER A 321 57.15 48.34 -61.67
N ILE A 322 57.25 46.99 -61.55
CA ILE A 322 57.19 46.28 -60.27
C ILE A 322 58.41 46.59 -59.40
N GLN A 323 59.62 46.60 -59.98
CA GLN A 323 60.82 46.95 -59.31
C GLN A 323 60.78 48.42 -58.80
N MET A 324 60.28 49.34 -59.57
CA MET A 324 60.06 50.73 -59.15
C MET A 324 59.04 50.86 -58.02
N ARG A 325 57.96 50.13 -58.08
CA ARG A 325 56.96 50.10 -56.92
C ARG A 325 57.56 49.50 -55.70
N LEU A 326 58.26 48.37 -55.76
CA LEU A 326 58.93 47.77 -54.58
C LEU A 326 59.96 48.70 -53.98
N LEU A 327 60.76 49.42 -54.82
CA LEU A 327 61.67 50.43 -54.31
C LEU A 327 60.98 51.61 -53.65
N LEU A 328 59.82 52.04 -54.17
CA LEU A 328 59.03 53.12 -53.59
C LEU A 328 58.38 52.66 -52.24
N ILE A 329 57.83 51.43 -52.20
CA ILE A 329 57.22 50.92 -50.99
C ILE A 329 58.25 50.64 -49.91
N HIS A 330 59.37 50.00 -50.26
CA HIS A 330 60.45 49.75 -49.29
C HIS A 330 61.17 51.05 -48.89
N GLY A 331 61.31 51.97 -49.77
CA GLY A 331 61.87 53.32 -49.49
C GLY A 331 60.93 54.12 -48.57
N PHE A 332 59.63 54.03 -48.76
CA PHE A 332 58.62 54.70 -48.00
C PHE A 332 58.47 54.05 -46.59
N GLN A 333 58.44 52.73 -46.51
CA GLN A 333 58.42 52.03 -45.21
C GLN A 333 59.67 52.31 -44.41
N ARG A 334 60.86 52.30 -45.01
CA ARG A 334 62.10 52.66 -44.32
C ARG A 334 62.05 54.10 -43.81
N ARG A 335 61.55 55.06 -44.58
CA ARG A 335 61.42 56.46 -44.20
C ARG A 335 60.34 56.63 -43.08
N LEU A 336 59.25 55.91 -43.20
CA LEU A 336 58.16 55.93 -42.19
C LEU A 336 58.64 55.32 -40.89
N THR A 337 59.32 54.18 -40.89
CA THR A 337 59.88 53.54 -39.70
C THR A 337 60.94 54.41 -39.03
N MET A 338 61.84 55.05 -39.86
CA MET A 338 62.84 55.99 -39.35
C MET A 338 62.22 57.28 -38.76
N ALA A 339 61.12 57.78 -39.37
CA ALA A 339 60.38 58.92 -38.82
C ALA A 339 59.68 58.60 -37.51
N ILE A 340 59.08 57.41 -37.40
CA ILE A 340 58.44 56.98 -36.18
C ILE A 340 59.43 56.72 -35.03
N ILE A 341 60.61 56.15 -35.34
CA ILE A 341 61.70 55.97 -34.41
C ILE A 341 62.24 57.33 -33.92
N LYS A 342 62.39 58.27 -34.79
CA LYS A 342 62.85 59.62 -34.47
C LYS A 342 61.85 60.43 -33.65
N LEU A 343 60.57 60.22 -33.88
CA LEU A 343 59.47 60.81 -33.09
C LEU A 343 59.30 60.19 -31.69
N ARG A 344 59.79 58.96 -31.45
CA ARG A 344 59.68 58.25 -30.18
C ARG A 344 60.96 58.32 -29.30
N GLY A 345 62.03 59.04 -29.76
CA GLY A 345 63.22 59.23 -28.94
C GLY A 345 64.02 57.96 -28.58
N GLY A 346 63.94 56.93 -29.42
CA GLY A 346 64.61 55.65 -29.19
C GLY A 346 65.73 55.43 -30.25
N GLU A 347 66.85 54.85 -29.82
CA GLU A 347 67.95 54.39 -30.69
C GLU A 347 67.50 53.14 -31.45
N PRO A 348 68.06 52.90 -32.67
CA PRO A 348 67.67 51.78 -33.51
C PRO A 348 68.16 50.45 -32.95
N PRO A 349 67.32 49.41 -32.95
CA PRO A 349 67.71 48.12 -32.42
C PRO A 349 68.69 47.44 -33.35
N HIS A 350 69.74 46.87 -32.79
CA HIS A 350 70.69 45.99 -33.44
C HIS A 350 69.99 44.72 -33.97
N THR A 351 70.23 44.33 -35.15
CA THR A 351 69.71 43.16 -35.85
C THR A 351 70.29 41.88 -35.24
N GLU A 352 69.50 41.11 -34.48
CA GLU A 352 69.74 39.70 -34.33
C GLU A 352 68.66 38.91 -35.04
N LEU A 353 69.10 38.10 -35.95
CA LEU A 353 68.31 37.07 -36.63
C LEU A 353 68.02 35.94 -35.67
N SER A 354 66.83 35.89 -35.09
CA SER A 354 66.35 34.67 -34.44
C SER A 354 65.13 34.12 -35.20
N HIS A 355 65.30 32.91 -35.64
CA HIS A 355 64.23 32.14 -36.28
C HIS A 355 63.09 31.93 -35.23
N ALA A 356 61.96 32.56 -35.42
CA ALA A 356 60.77 32.26 -34.61
C ALA A 356 59.93 31.25 -35.38
N ASN A 357 59.91 30.03 -34.87
CA ASN A 357 58.95 29.00 -35.20
C ASN A 357 57.55 29.48 -34.84
N THR A 358 56.67 29.47 -35.82
CA THR A 358 55.23 29.65 -35.62
C THR A 358 54.66 28.31 -35.09
N PRO A 359 53.99 28.27 -33.94
CA PRO A 359 53.28 27.05 -33.57
C PRO A 359 52.01 26.90 -34.40
N ALA A 360 51.92 25.76 -35.07
CA ALA A 360 50.69 25.29 -35.69
C ALA A 360 49.61 25.11 -34.62
N ALA A 361 48.50 25.80 -34.80
CA ALA A 361 47.31 25.54 -33.99
C ALA A 361 46.76 24.14 -34.35
N GLU A 362 47.03 23.18 -33.50
CA GLU A 362 46.38 21.89 -33.55
C GLU A 362 44.89 22.05 -33.23
N TYR A 363 44.05 21.82 -34.21
CA TYR A 363 42.63 21.54 -33.99
C TYR A 363 42.50 20.16 -33.34
N GLN A 364 42.32 20.13 -32.04
CA GLN A 364 41.91 18.92 -31.32
C GLN A 364 40.44 18.66 -31.61
N THR A 365 40.15 17.60 -32.32
CA THR A 365 38.86 16.95 -32.39
C THR A 365 38.57 16.31 -31.03
N PRO A 366 37.40 16.54 -30.42
CA PRO A 366 37.02 15.83 -29.20
C PRO A 366 36.61 14.40 -29.56
N THR A 367 37.53 13.46 -29.39
CA THR A 367 37.22 12.04 -29.33
C THR A 367 36.54 11.82 -27.97
N GLY A 368 35.22 11.59 -28.01
CA GLY A 368 34.44 11.19 -26.83
C GLY A 368 34.89 9.84 -26.33
N ASN A 369 35.60 9.83 -25.20
CA ASN A 369 35.82 8.62 -24.42
C ASN A 369 34.66 8.52 -23.39
N ALA A 370 33.69 7.68 -23.68
CA ALA A 370 32.68 7.23 -22.72
C ALA A 370 33.33 6.32 -21.69
N GLY A 371 33.54 6.83 -20.51
CA GLY A 371 34.11 6.09 -19.40
C GLY A 371 33.97 6.82 -18.09
N SER A 372 32.73 7.04 -17.61
CA SER A 372 32.51 7.38 -16.21
C SER A 372 31.74 6.23 -15.57
N ASN A 373 32.44 5.40 -14.79
CA ASN A 373 31.88 4.51 -13.79
C ASN A 373 31.17 5.34 -12.71
N ALA A 374 29.96 5.81 -12.99
CA ALA A 374 29.07 6.29 -11.97
C ALA A 374 28.30 5.07 -11.44
N ASN A 375 28.61 4.64 -10.20
CA ASN A 375 27.83 3.64 -9.48
C ASN A 375 26.35 4.08 -9.50
N PRO A 376 25.43 3.23 -10.01
CA PRO A 376 24.02 3.60 -10.08
C PRO A 376 23.48 3.83 -8.67
N THR A 377 22.67 4.88 -8.51
CA THR A 377 22.03 5.22 -7.24
C THR A 377 21.18 4.04 -6.74
N PRO A 378 20.90 3.93 -5.43
CA PRO A 378 20.07 2.86 -4.87
C PRO A 378 18.73 2.69 -5.59
N ARG A 379 18.15 3.79 -6.07
CA ARG A 379 16.88 3.82 -6.81
C ARG A 379 17.01 3.21 -8.22
N THR A 380 18.13 3.42 -8.88
CA THR A 380 18.41 2.86 -10.21
C THR A 380 18.63 1.34 -10.13
N ARG A 381 19.25 0.85 -9.04
CA ARG A 381 19.40 -0.60 -8.79
C ARG A 381 18.05 -1.27 -8.54
N GLN A 382 17.16 -0.61 -7.84
CA GLN A 382 15.81 -1.14 -7.53
C GLN A 382 14.95 -1.28 -8.80
N ILE A 383 15.02 -0.30 -9.71
CA ILE A 383 14.31 -0.35 -11.01
C ILE A 383 14.89 -1.46 -11.90
N TYR A 384 16.21 -1.63 -11.93
CA TYR A 384 16.86 -2.71 -12.69
C TYR A 384 16.47 -4.10 -12.18
N GLN A 385 16.34 -4.27 -10.86
CA GLN A 385 15.92 -5.52 -10.23
C GLN A 385 14.46 -5.87 -10.57
N ILE A 386 13.58 -4.87 -10.61
CA ILE A 386 12.16 -5.03 -11.00
C ILE A 386 12.05 -5.45 -12.46
N LEU A 387 12.85 -4.85 -13.35
CA LEU A 387 12.86 -5.17 -14.79
C LEU A 387 13.41 -6.58 -15.07
N ILE A 388 14.44 -7.01 -14.34
CA ILE A 388 15.00 -8.37 -14.46
C ILE A 388 13.99 -9.42 -13.95
N ASN A 389 13.29 -9.14 -12.85
CA ASN A 389 12.29 -10.05 -12.30
C ASN A 389 11.04 -10.17 -13.20
N ALA A 390 10.65 -9.10 -13.88
CA ALA A 390 9.55 -9.12 -14.84
C ALA A 390 9.88 -9.96 -16.09
N LYS A 391 11.14 -9.91 -16.55
CA LYS A 391 11.60 -10.67 -17.73
C LYS A 391 11.79 -12.17 -17.48
N ASN A 392 11.89 -12.60 -16.24
CA ASN A 392 12.02 -14.01 -15.87
C ASN A 392 10.67 -14.68 -15.52
N GLN A 393 9.55 -13.97 -15.69
CA GLN A 393 8.18 -14.47 -15.47
C GLN A 393 7.36 -14.61 -16.77
N GLU A 394 7.96 -14.32 -17.94
CA GLU A 394 7.49 -14.73 -19.26
C GLU A 394 8.25 -15.99 -19.74
#